data_9c8dae3b0a09a5f3de8e04641ad9f91b
#
_entry.id   9c8dae3b0a09a5f3de8e04641ad9f91b
#
_cell.length_a   1.000
_cell.length_b   1.000
_cell.length_c   1.000
_cell.angle_alpha   90.00
_cell.angle_beta   90.00
_cell.angle_gamma   90.00
#
_symmetry.space_group_name_H-M   'P 1'
#
loop_
_entity.id
_entity.type
_entity.pdbx_description
1 polymer ?
#
loop_
_entity_poly.entity_id
_entity_poly.type
_entity_poly.pdbx_seq_one_letter_code
_entity_poly.pdbx_strand_id
1 'polypeptide(L)'
;YKMLRCPNADIQSLKKLDKLASDFDKNAAKRLDIQKIFVWIGRAKHISISDYCDVVVGLEKKSNVLHYASMLFILAAVIFTCTISPVLGIWLCIAAIAFSIITYYKYKAAVDRYFICVNHIVKLLMGAKKITALNIDFLGEYNDKLNNISEELSDITKRSWLLETGNVDGSIAEILLDYLRMLTHVDLIKFNNLIKLFNDKEDYIYELIDTLGFIEASISVASFRCMLGSWCVPE
;
A
#
# COMPACT_ATOMS: atom_id res chain seq x y z
N TYR A 1 4.29 -12.49 -13.59
CA TYR A 1 3.49 -13.69 -13.91
C TYR A 1 2.86 -13.61 -15.30
N LYS A 2 2.14 -12.51 -15.64
CA LYS A 2 1.52 -12.31 -16.95
C LYS A 2 2.57 -12.37 -18.08
N MET A 3 3.70 -11.70 -17.88
CA MET A 3 4.82 -11.67 -18.84
C MET A 3 5.44 -13.05 -19.08
N LEU A 4 5.58 -13.88 -18.04
CA LEU A 4 6.11 -15.25 -18.18
C LEU A 4 5.10 -16.23 -18.79
N ARG A 5 3.83 -15.90 -18.81
CA ARG A 5 2.74 -16.76 -19.26
C ARG A 5 2.25 -16.43 -20.70
N CYS A 6 2.53 -15.23 -21.20
CA CYS A 6 2.12 -14.79 -22.53
C CYS A 6 3.28 -14.95 -23.53
N PRO A 7 3.23 -15.91 -24.46
CA PRO A 7 4.31 -16.16 -25.43
C PRO A 7 4.47 -15.05 -26.50
N ASN A 8 3.53 -14.12 -26.60
CA ASN A 8 3.55 -13.03 -27.58
C ASN A 8 4.21 -11.76 -27.05
N ALA A 9 5.19 -11.87 -26.16
CA ALA A 9 5.95 -10.71 -25.71
C ALA A 9 6.80 -10.17 -26.89
N ASP A 10 6.84 -8.85 -26.99
CA ASP A 10 7.70 -8.15 -27.94
C ASP A 10 9.16 -8.60 -27.81
N ILE A 11 9.82 -8.82 -28.95
CA ILE A 11 11.22 -9.29 -29.01
C ILE A 11 12.15 -8.38 -28.22
N GLN A 12 11.90 -7.06 -28.21
CA GLN A 12 12.71 -6.11 -27.43
C GLN A 12 12.55 -6.33 -25.92
N SER A 13 11.33 -6.56 -25.47
CA SER A 13 11.03 -6.87 -24.06
C SER A 13 11.66 -8.19 -23.64
N LEU A 14 11.65 -9.20 -24.50
CA LEU A 14 12.32 -10.49 -24.25
C LEU A 14 13.84 -10.34 -24.14
N LYS A 15 14.46 -9.55 -25.03
CA LYS A 15 15.91 -9.26 -24.97
C LYS A 15 16.28 -8.50 -23.67
N LYS A 16 15.45 -7.54 -23.25
CA LYS A 16 15.66 -6.84 -21.96
C LYS A 16 15.55 -7.80 -20.78
N LEU A 17 14.55 -8.68 -20.81
CA LEU A 17 14.37 -9.73 -19.78
C LEU A 17 15.57 -10.68 -19.71
N ASP A 18 16.03 -11.17 -20.86
CA ASP A 18 17.17 -12.06 -20.99
C ASP A 18 18.47 -11.43 -20.47
N LYS A 19 18.72 -10.19 -20.87
CA LYS A 19 19.87 -9.42 -20.40
C LYS A 19 19.84 -9.30 -18.87
N LEU A 20 18.73 -8.84 -18.30
CA LEU A 20 18.61 -8.63 -16.86
C LEU A 20 18.67 -9.96 -16.08
N ALA A 21 18.08 -11.03 -16.62
CA ALA A 21 18.18 -12.37 -16.04
C ALA A 21 19.63 -12.87 -16.03
N SER A 22 20.39 -12.63 -17.10
CA SER A 22 21.81 -12.99 -17.19
C SER A 22 22.67 -12.19 -16.20
N ASP A 23 22.35 -10.91 -15.99
CA ASP A 23 23.04 -10.09 -14.99
C ASP A 23 22.76 -10.59 -13.56
N PHE A 24 21.53 -10.99 -13.26
CA PHE A 24 21.17 -11.63 -11.99
C PHE A 24 21.78 -13.01 -11.81
N ASP A 25 21.97 -13.78 -12.90
CA ASP A 25 22.62 -15.08 -12.85
C ASP A 25 24.08 -14.95 -12.41
N LYS A 26 24.80 -13.98 -12.99
CA LYS A 26 26.21 -13.67 -12.64
C LYS A 26 26.37 -13.10 -11.23
N ASN A 27 25.32 -12.48 -10.68
CA ASN A 27 25.34 -11.74 -9.41
C ASN A 27 24.40 -12.35 -8.37
N ALA A 28 24.62 -13.61 -7.98
CA ALA A 28 23.76 -14.36 -7.07
C ALA A 28 23.50 -13.66 -5.71
N ALA A 29 24.51 -12.97 -5.15
CA ALA A 29 24.37 -12.22 -3.90
C ALA A 29 23.36 -11.06 -4.03
N LYS A 30 23.49 -10.24 -5.09
CA LYS A 30 22.58 -9.13 -5.36
C LYS A 30 21.16 -9.62 -5.66
N ARG A 31 21.06 -10.74 -6.40
CA ARG A 31 19.77 -11.41 -6.61
C ARG A 31 19.10 -11.80 -5.29
N LEU A 32 19.86 -12.42 -4.36
CA LEU A 32 19.34 -12.81 -3.05
C LEU A 32 18.88 -11.61 -2.21
N ASP A 33 19.60 -10.49 -2.24
CA ASP A 33 19.21 -9.30 -1.49
C ASP A 33 17.88 -8.73 -1.97
N ILE A 34 17.66 -8.69 -3.29
CA ILE A 34 16.35 -8.26 -3.84
C ILE A 34 15.27 -9.30 -3.53
N GLN A 35 15.56 -10.59 -3.61
CA GLN A 35 14.59 -11.64 -3.22
C GLN A 35 14.13 -11.48 -1.77
N LYS A 36 15.02 -11.14 -0.83
CA LYS A 36 14.66 -10.83 0.56
C LYS A 36 13.68 -9.64 0.65
N ILE A 37 13.87 -8.61 -0.20
CA ILE A 37 12.94 -7.47 -0.25
C ILE A 37 11.57 -7.93 -0.77
N PHE A 38 11.49 -8.72 -1.82
CA PHE A 38 10.22 -9.27 -2.31
C PHE A 38 9.53 -10.18 -1.27
N VAL A 39 10.29 -10.97 -0.53
CA VAL A 39 9.74 -11.77 0.60
C VAL A 39 9.18 -10.84 1.69
N TRP A 40 9.87 -9.74 1.99
CA TRP A 40 9.39 -8.74 2.95
C TRP A 40 8.12 -8.01 2.48
N ILE A 41 8.01 -7.67 1.18
CA ILE A 41 6.77 -7.13 0.58
C ILE A 41 5.63 -8.12 0.80
N GLY A 42 5.92 -9.41 0.65
CA GLY A 42 4.96 -10.49 0.81
C GLY A 42 4.06 -10.68 -0.41
N ARG A 43 3.23 -11.70 -0.36
CA ARG A 43 2.26 -12.00 -1.42
C ARG A 43 0.91 -11.37 -1.12
N ALA A 44 0.28 -10.82 -2.15
CA ALA A 44 -1.12 -10.47 -2.09
C ALA A 44 -1.95 -11.75 -1.83
N LYS A 45 -2.80 -11.74 -0.80
CA LYS A 45 -3.68 -12.87 -0.49
C LYS A 45 -4.90 -12.81 -1.41
N HIS A 46 -5.12 -13.89 -2.16
CA HIS A 46 -6.36 -14.15 -2.93
C HIS A 46 -6.62 -13.35 -4.21
N ILE A 47 -5.93 -12.25 -4.48
CA ILE A 47 -6.19 -11.38 -5.63
C ILE A 47 -4.85 -10.99 -6.27
N SER A 48 -4.79 -10.78 -7.60
CA SER A 48 -3.57 -10.30 -8.26
C SER A 48 -3.28 -8.84 -7.87
N ILE A 49 -2.03 -8.40 -7.95
CA ILE A 49 -1.63 -7.03 -7.60
C ILE A 49 -2.30 -6.01 -8.53
N SER A 50 -2.44 -6.34 -9.83
CA SER A 50 -3.18 -5.51 -10.78
C SER A 50 -4.65 -5.32 -10.36
N ASP A 51 -5.31 -6.40 -9.95
CA ASP A 51 -6.70 -6.34 -9.50
C ASP A 51 -6.84 -5.50 -8.21
N TYR A 52 -5.82 -5.50 -7.34
CA TYR A 52 -5.80 -4.59 -6.19
C TYR A 52 -5.75 -3.12 -6.61
N CYS A 53 -4.99 -2.79 -7.64
CA CYS A 53 -4.94 -1.43 -8.16
C CYS A 53 -6.27 -1.03 -8.78
N ASP A 54 -6.81 -1.86 -9.66
CA ASP A 54 -8.11 -1.61 -10.31
C ASP A 54 -9.21 -1.37 -9.28
N VAL A 55 -9.20 -2.16 -8.18
CA VAL A 55 -10.15 -2.00 -7.07
C VAL A 55 -9.93 -0.69 -6.31
N VAL A 56 -8.68 -0.30 -6.05
CA VAL A 56 -8.37 0.91 -5.27
C VAL A 56 -8.60 2.17 -6.09
N VAL A 57 -8.18 2.16 -7.35
CA VAL A 57 -8.39 3.28 -8.29
C VAL A 57 -9.86 3.46 -8.65
N GLY A 58 -10.62 2.36 -8.75
CA GLY A 58 -12.08 2.40 -8.98
C GLY A 58 -12.91 2.86 -7.78
N LEU A 59 -12.27 3.14 -6.62
CA LEU A 59 -13.01 3.63 -5.44
C LEU A 59 -13.43 5.08 -5.60
N GLU A 60 -14.72 5.34 -5.38
CA GLU A 60 -15.25 6.69 -5.35
C GLU A 60 -14.60 7.55 -4.25
N LYS A 61 -14.27 8.79 -4.60
CA LYS A 61 -13.76 9.80 -3.66
C LYS A 61 -14.84 10.15 -2.62
N LYS A 62 -14.76 9.57 -1.43
CA LYS A 62 -15.71 9.88 -0.34
C LYS A 62 -15.34 11.18 0.37
N SER A 63 -16.39 11.92 0.78
CA SER A 63 -16.24 13.15 1.56
C SER A 63 -15.95 12.83 3.03
N ASN A 64 -15.06 13.61 3.65
CA ASN A 64 -14.76 13.52 5.08
C ASN A 64 -15.71 14.36 5.96
N VAL A 65 -16.70 15.04 5.37
CA VAL A 65 -17.61 15.96 6.10
C VAL A 65 -18.30 15.29 7.27
N LEU A 66 -18.81 14.06 7.09
CA LEU A 66 -19.50 13.34 8.16
C LEU A 66 -18.55 12.99 9.33
N HIS A 67 -17.28 12.68 9.05
CA HIS A 67 -16.29 12.38 10.07
C HIS A 67 -15.96 13.65 10.89
N TYR A 68 -15.75 14.78 10.21
CA TYR A 68 -15.55 16.06 10.90
C TYR A 68 -16.78 16.53 11.67
N ALA A 69 -17.99 16.34 11.11
CA ALA A 69 -19.24 16.64 11.81
C ALA A 69 -19.40 15.80 13.10
N SER A 70 -19.06 14.53 13.07
CA SER A 70 -19.06 13.66 14.25
C SER A 70 -18.09 14.15 15.34
N MET A 71 -16.88 14.54 14.97
CA MET A 71 -15.89 15.11 15.91
C MET A 71 -16.39 16.42 16.51
N LEU A 72 -16.93 17.31 15.66
CA LEU A 72 -17.49 18.61 16.10
C LEU A 72 -18.68 18.39 17.06
N PHE A 73 -19.52 17.39 16.81
CA PHE A 73 -20.65 17.08 17.67
C PHE A 73 -20.20 16.61 19.07
N ILE A 74 -19.16 15.77 19.16
CA ILE A 74 -18.57 15.36 20.45
C ILE A 74 -18.01 16.59 21.18
N LEU A 75 -17.25 17.46 20.49
CA LEU A 75 -16.68 18.67 21.07
C LEU A 75 -17.77 19.61 21.58
N ALA A 76 -18.83 19.84 20.81
CA ALA A 76 -19.97 20.66 21.21
C ALA A 76 -20.70 20.09 22.44
N ALA A 77 -20.87 18.77 22.53
CA ALA A 77 -21.47 18.09 23.66
C ALA A 77 -20.65 18.29 24.96
N VAL A 78 -19.32 18.23 24.87
CA VAL A 78 -18.42 18.49 25.99
C VAL A 78 -18.51 19.94 26.45
N ILE A 79 -18.46 20.91 25.51
CA ILE A 79 -18.60 22.33 25.85
C ILE A 79 -19.95 22.62 26.51
N PHE A 80 -21.04 22.04 25.99
CA PHE A 80 -22.38 22.19 26.55
C PHE A 80 -22.46 21.66 27.99
N THR A 81 -21.82 20.53 28.29
CA THR A 81 -21.73 19.94 29.62
C THR A 81 -21.05 20.88 30.61
N CYS A 82 -19.99 21.55 30.19
CA CYS A 82 -19.21 22.44 31.05
C CYS A 82 -19.85 23.83 31.26
N THR A 83 -20.67 24.31 30.31
CA THR A 83 -21.14 25.70 30.30
C THR A 83 -22.61 25.88 30.65
N ILE A 84 -23.48 24.92 30.29
CA ILE A 84 -24.93 25.12 30.38
C ILE A 84 -25.57 24.19 31.42
N SER A 85 -25.45 22.89 31.27
CA SER A 85 -26.08 21.94 32.19
C SER A 85 -25.31 20.61 32.23
N PRO A 86 -24.68 20.26 33.35
CA PRO A 86 -23.96 19.00 33.49
C PRO A 86 -24.85 17.77 33.27
N VAL A 87 -26.08 17.76 33.77
CA VAL A 87 -26.97 16.59 33.68
C VAL A 87 -27.41 16.33 32.24
N LEU A 88 -27.89 17.35 31.53
CA LEU A 88 -28.28 17.21 30.12
C LEU A 88 -27.06 16.98 29.22
N GLY A 89 -25.94 17.62 29.55
CA GLY A 89 -24.69 17.47 28.83
C GLY A 89 -24.13 16.05 28.85
N ILE A 90 -24.20 15.34 29.99
CA ILE A 90 -23.78 13.95 30.08
C ILE A 90 -24.59 13.06 29.10
N TRP A 91 -25.90 13.22 29.07
CA TRP A 91 -26.74 12.47 28.11
C TRP A 91 -26.42 12.81 26.65
N LEU A 92 -26.13 14.08 26.38
CA LEU A 92 -25.71 14.53 25.03
C LEU A 92 -24.33 13.93 24.65
N CYS A 93 -23.39 13.87 25.59
CA CYS A 93 -22.09 13.21 25.37
C CYS A 93 -22.25 11.71 25.07
N ILE A 94 -23.09 11.00 25.83
CA ILE A 94 -23.36 9.58 25.59
C ILE A 94 -23.97 9.39 24.18
N ALA A 95 -24.93 10.21 23.80
CA ALA A 95 -25.53 10.16 22.47
C ALA A 95 -24.51 10.47 21.35
N ALA A 96 -23.65 11.46 21.53
CA ALA A 96 -22.60 11.83 20.57
C ALA A 96 -21.56 10.72 20.39
N ILE A 97 -21.13 10.10 21.49
CA ILE A 97 -20.19 8.97 21.47
C ILE A 97 -20.84 7.77 20.77
N ALA A 98 -22.08 7.42 21.11
CA ALA A 98 -22.80 6.33 20.47
C ALA A 98 -22.95 6.57 18.95
N PHE A 99 -23.32 7.79 18.55
CA PHE A 99 -23.41 8.16 17.15
C PHE A 99 -22.05 8.02 16.43
N SER A 100 -20.96 8.47 17.05
CA SER A 100 -19.61 8.34 16.51
C SER A 100 -19.23 6.87 16.30
N ILE A 101 -19.43 6.03 17.31
CA ILE A 101 -19.10 4.60 17.24
C ILE A 101 -19.90 3.90 16.14
N ILE A 102 -21.22 4.13 16.07
CA ILE A 102 -22.08 3.51 15.04
C ILE A 102 -21.62 3.95 13.63
N THR A 103 -21.36 5.23 13.45
CA THR A 103 -20.91 5.79 12.18
C THR A 103 -19.54 5.22 11.80
N TYR A 104 -18.60 5.13 12.75
CA TYR A 104 -17.28 4.54 12.54
C TYR A 104 -17.37 3.10 12.03
N TYR A 105 -18.08 2.22 12.73
CA TYR A 105 -18.18 0.81 12.35
C TYR A 105 -18.89 0.61 11.03
N LYS A 106 -19.93 1.39 10.73
CA LYS A 106 -20.62 1.35 9.44
C LYS A 106 -19.68 1.67 8.27
N TYR A 107 -18.85 2.70 8.43
CA TYR A 107 -17.87 3.08 7.41
C TYR A 107 -16.72 2.09 7.33
N LYS A 108 -16.18 1.68 8.48
CA LYS A 108 -15.07 0.73 8.55
C LYS A 108 -15.41 -0.60 7.88
N ALA A 109 -16.59 -1.17 8.16
CA ALA A 109 -17.04 -2.39 7.52
C ALA A 109 -17.11 -2.31 5.99
N ALA A 110 -17.42 -1.12 5.44
CA ALA A 110 -17.46 -0.90 4.00
C ALA A 110 -16.06 -0.78 3.35
N VAL A 111 -15.05 -0.32 4.11
CA VAL A 111 -13.71 -0.03 3.56
C VAL A 111 -12.62 -0.99 4.01
N ASP A 112 -12.90 -1.85 4.98
CA ASP A 112 -11.89 -2.71 5.63
C ASP A 112 -11.12 -3.61 4.63
N ARG A 113 -11.86 -4.16 3.64
CA ARG A 113 -11.25 -4.95 2.56
C ARG A 113 -10.25 -4.16 1.72
N TYR A 114 -10.44 -2.86 1.58
CA TYR A 114 -9.61 -1.98 0.76
C TYR A 114 -8.36 -1.52 1.51
N PHE A 115 -8.37 -1.53 2.83
CA PHE A 115 -7.18 -1.26 3.64
C PHE A 115 -6.04 -2.24 3.32
N ILE A 116 -6.38 -3.51 3.10
CA ILE A 116 -5.40 -4.54 2.73
C ILE A 116 -4.74 -4.19 1.39
N CYS A 117 -5.55 -3.75 0.40
CA CYS A 117 -5.07 -3.36 -0.92
C CYS A 117 -4.12 -2.15 -0.82
N VAL A 118 -4.55 -1.09 -0.12
CA VAL A 118 -3.77 0.13 0.08
C VAL A 118 -2.44 -0.18 0.79
N ASN A 119 -2.47 -0.96 1.87
CA ASN A 119 -1.26 -1.37 2.59
C ASN A 119 -0.29 -2.15 1.70
N HIS A 120 -0.80 -2.98 0.80
CA HIS A 120 0.07 -3.74 -0.10
C HIS A 120 0.76 -2.83 -1.12
N ILE A 121 0.05 -1.85 -1.69
CA ILE A 121 0.64 -0.85 -2.60
C ILE A 121 1.71 -0.01 -1.87
N VAL A 122 1.43 0.39 -0.64
CA VAL A 122 2.42 1.09 0.20
C VAL A 122 3.67 0.24 0.43
N LYS A 123 3.52 -1.06 0.71
CA LYS A 123 4.65 -2.00 0.83
C LYS A 123 5.44 -2.15 -0.46
N LEU A 124 4.78 -2.17 -1.62
CA LEU A 124 5.47 -2.16 -2.92
C LEU A 124 6.34 -0.91 -3.09
N LEU A 125 5.79 0.27 -2.75
CA LEU A 125 6.52 1.54 -2.82
C LEU A 125 7.72 1.57 -1.85
N MET A 126 7.55 1.08 -0.63
CA MET A 126 8.66 0.95 0.33
C MET A 126 9.70 -0.07 -0.13
N GLY A 127 9.26 -1.15 -0.77
CA GLY A 127 10.13 -2.15 -1.39
C GLY A 127 10.96 -1.56 -2.53
N ALA A 128 10.35 -0.74 -3.39
CA ALA A 128 11.04 -0.02 -4.45
C ALA A 128 12.18 0.84 -3.89
N LYS A 129 11.92 1.63 -2.83
CA LYS A 129 12.94 2.41 -2.13
C LYS A 129 14.07 1.57 -1.54
N LYS A 130 13.76 0.37 -1.03
CA LYS A 130 14.78 -0.55 -0.54
C LYS A 130 15.63 -1.12 -1.67
N ILE A 131 15.04 -1.41 -2.84
CA ILE A 131 15.76 -1.90 -4.01
C ILE A 131 16.71 -0.82 -4.54
N THR A 132 16.25 0.42 -4.70
CA THR A 132 17.11 1.52 -5.17
C THR A 132 18.25 1.81 -4.20
N ALA A 133 18.01 1.68 -2.89
CA ALA A 133 19.05 1.85 -1.87
C ALA A 133 20.20 0.81 -1.93
N LEU A 134 19.99 -0.32 -2.61
CA LEU A 134 21.08 -1.31 -2.83
C LEU A 134 22.12 -0.85 -3.84
N ASN A 135 21.85 0.21 -4.61
CA ASN A 135 22.74 0.80 -5.62
C ASN A 135 23.38 -0.26 -6.54
N ILE A 136 22.54 -1.06 -7.18
CA ILE A 136 22.98 -2.14 -8.06
C ILE A 136 23.20 -1.57 -9.46
N ASP A 137 24.44 -1.60 -9.95
CA ASP A 137 24.88 -0.92 -11.20
C ASP A 137 24.08 -1.38 -12.43
N PHE A 138 23.83 -2.69 -12.58
CA PHE A 138 23.12 -3.22 -13.74
C PHE A 138 21.59 -2.94 -13.72
N LEU A 139 21.06 -2.39 -12.62
CA LEU A 139 19.70 -1.89 -12.48
C LEU A 139 19.56 -0.38 -12.77
N GLY A 140 20.59 0.29 -13.28
CA GLY A 140 20.60 1.76 -13.43
C GLY A 140 19.31 2.35 -14.00
N GLU A 141 18.87 1.89 -15.20
CA GLU A 141 17.63 2.35 -15.83
C GLU A 141 16.39 2.12 -14.92
N TYR A 142 16.33 0.99 -14.23
CA TYR A 142 15.21 0.65 -13.33
C TYR A 142 15.30 1.42 -12.01
N ASN A 143 16.52 1.67 -11.50
CA ASN A 143 16.72 2.49 -10.30
C ASN A 143 16.26 3.92 -10.53
N ASP A 144 16.62 4.53 -11.65
CA ASP A 144 16.20 5.89 -12.01
C ASP A 144 14.67 5.97 -12.13
N LYS A 145 14.07 4.98 -12.77
CA LYS A 145 12.62 4.87 -12.90
C LYS A 145 11.93 4.72 -11.54
N LEU A 146 12.41 3.81 -10.68
CA LEU A 146 11.86 3.61 -9.35
C LEU A 146 12.06 4.81 -8.43
N ASN A 147 13.16 5.55 -8.57
CA ASN A 147 13.40 6.79 -7.84
C ASN A 147 12.40 7.87 -8.24
N ASN A 148 12.21 8.11 -9.54
CA ASN A 148 11.20 9.06 -10.04
C ASN A 148 9.79 8.72 -9.53
N ILE A 149 9.38 7.47 -9.66
CA ILE A 149 8.10 6.98 -9.13
C ILE A 149 8.01 7.20 -7.62
N SER A 150 9.11 6.93 -6.89
CA SER A 150 9.15 7.08 -5.42
C SER A 150 9.08 8.53 -4.96
N GLU A 151 9.61 9.46 -5.74
CA GLU A 151 9.48 10.90 -5.50
C GLU A 151 8.05 11.36 -5.73
N GLU A 152 7.46 10.99 -6.87
CA GLU A 152 6.08 11.31 -7.21
C GLU A 152 5.08 10.75 -6.20
N LEU A 153 5.30 9.54 -5.70
CA LEU A 153 4.45 8.88 -4.72
C LEU A 153 4.87 9.14 -3.26
N SER A 154 5.81 10.08 -3.01
CA SER A 154 6.34 10.34 -1.66
C SER A 154 5.28 10.74 -0.64
N ASP A 155 4.25 11.49 -1.06
CA ASP A 155 3.14 11.90 -0.21
C ASP A 155 2.29 10.73 0.29
N ILE A 156 2.17 9.68 -0.53
CA ILE A 156 1.50 8.43 -0.14
C ILE A 156 2.26 7.78 1.01
N THR A 157 3.58 7.64 0.88
CA THR A 157 4.42 7.03 1.93
C THR A 157 4.38 7.82 3.24
N LYS A 158 4.44 9.16 3.17
CA LYS A 158 4.38 10.02 4.37
C LYS A 158 3.05 9.93 5.11
N ARG A 159 1.96 9.72 4.38
CA ARG A 159 0.60 9.68 4.96
C ARG A 159 0.16 8.27 5.38
N SER A 160 0.84 7.23 4.90
CA SER A 160 0.49 5.82 5.16
C SER A 160 0.96 5.28 6.52
N TRP A 161 1.89 5.95 7.22
CA TRP A 161 2.49 5.47 8.47
C TRP A 161 1.49 5.06 9.55
N LEU A 162 0.29 5.64 9.58
CA LEU A 162 -0.78 5.29 10.52
C LEU A 162 -1.59 4.05 10.11
N LEU A 163 -1.45 3.60 8.85
CA LEU A 163 -2.09 2.38 8.39
C LEU A 163 -1.26 1.14 8.76
N GLU A 164 0.05 1.33 9.04
CA GLU A 164 0.98 0.25 9.43
C GLU A 164 0.78 -0.24 10.87
N THR A 165 0.07 0.48 11.72
CA THR A 165 -0.15 0.12 13.13
C THR A 165 -1.17 -1.02 13.31
N GLY A 166 -1.21 -1.97 12.39
CA GLY A 166 -2.05 -3.17 12.46
C GLY A 166 -1.38 -4.40 13.09
N ASN A 167 -0.22 -4.26 13.71
CA ASN A 167 0.37 -5.35 14.50
C ASN A 167 -0.29 -5.36 15.88
N VAL A 168 -1.20 -6.29 16.06
CA VAL A 168 -1.96 -6.49 17.29
C VAL A 168 -1.04 -7.11 18.34
N ASP A 169 -0.33 -6.29 19.11
CA ASP A 169 0.44 -6.74 20.27
C ASP A 169 -0.43 -6.83 21.55
N GLY A 170 -1.71 -6.46 21.45
CA GLY A 170 -2.66 -6.54 22.58
C GLY A 170 -2.31 -5.63 23.76
N SER A 171 -1.49 -4.61 23.56
CA SER A 171 -1.10 -3.67 24.61
C SER A 171 -2.24 -2.73 24.97
N ILE A 172 -2.27 -2.28 26.26
CA ILE A 172 -3.25 -1.29 26.74
C ILE A 172 -3.21 -0.01 25.90
N ALA A 173 -2.04 0.37 25.41
CA ALA A 173 -1.86 1.53 24.53
C ALA A 173 -2.60 1.36 23.18
N GLU A 174 -2.62 0.17 22.60
CA GLU A 174 -3.38 -0.11 21.37
C GLU A 174 -4.88 -0.02 21.60
N ILE A 175 -5.37 -0.58 22.69
CA ILE A 175 -6.80 -0.48 23.05
C ILE A 175 -7.20 1.00 23.17
N LEU A 176 -6.39 1.83 23.82
CA LEU A 176 -6.64 3.26 23.95
C LEU A 176 -6.61 3.97 22.57
N LEU A 177 -5.66 3.62 21.72
CA LEU A 177 -5.59 4.14 20.36
C LEU A 177 -6.81 3.76 19.51
N ASP A 178 -7.34 2.55 19.68
CA ASP A 178 -8.54 2.12 18.99
C ASP A 178 -9.79 2.91 19.44
N TYR A 179 -9.92 3.18 20.72
CA TYR A 179 -10.97 4.09 21.20
C TYR A 179 -10.81 5.51 20.62
N LEU A 180 -9.59 6.05 20.57
CA LEU A 180 -9.33 7.35 19.95
C LEU A 180 -9.67 7.34 18.45
N ARG A 181 -9.36 6.27 17.72
CA ARG A 181 -9.75 6.10 16.31
C ARG A 181 -11.26 6.09 16.13
N MET A 182 -12.00 5.36 17.01
CA MET A 182 -13.45 5.32 16.97
C MET A 182 -14.12 6.68 17.23
N LEU A 183 -13.51 7.53 18.06
CA LEU A 183 -14.04 8.85 18.38
C LEU A 183 -13.65 9.91 17.34
N THR A 184 -12.42 9.82 16.81
CA THR A 184 -11.86 10.82 15.91
C THR A 184 -11.98 10.46 14.43
N HIS A 185 -12.31 9.19 14.09
CA HIS A 185 -12.37 8.67 12.71
C HIS A 185 -11.09 8.93 11.90
N VAL A 186 -9.96 9.12 12.57
CA VAL A 186 -8.70 9.57 11.96
C VAL A 186 -8.19 8.60 10.89
N ASP A 187 -8.33 7.30 11.11
CA ASP A 187 -7.97 6.25 10.17
C ASP A 187 -8.84 6.30 8.89
N LEU A 188 -10.15 6.52 9.03
CA LEU A 188 -11.09 6.66 7.90
C LEU A 188 -10.83 7.94 7.09
N ILE A 189 -10.56 9.06 7.77
CA ILE A 189 -10.20 10.33 7.11
C ILE A 189 -8.91 10.16 6.32
N LYS A 190 -7.90 9.51 6.90
CA LYS A 190 -6.62 9.24 6.23
C LYS A 190 -6.79 8.29 5.06
N PHE A 191 -7.58 7.24 5.22
CA PHE A 191 -7.91 6.34 4.13
C PHE A 191 -8.55 7.08 2.95
N ASN A 192 -9.59 7.89 3.19
CA ASN A 192 -10.24 8.68 2.14
C ASN A 192 -9.26 9.65 1.45
N ASN A 193 -8.33 10.26 2.19
CA ASN A 193 -7.32 11.14 1.63
C ASN A 193 -6.28 10.37 0.80
N LEU A 194 -5.92 9.15 1.21
CA LEU A 194 -5.04 8.28 0.42
C LEU A 194 -5.70 7.83 -0.88
N ILE A 195 -6.97 7.45 -0.85
CA ILE A 195 -7.70 7.09 -2.07
C ILE A 195 -7.72 8.24 -3.08
N LYS A 196 -7.86 9.49 -2.63
CA LYS A 196 -7.75 10.66 -3.52
C LYS A 196 -6.37 10.73 -4.19
N LEU A 197 -5.30 10.53 -3.42
CA LEU A 197 -3.93 10.55 -3.96
C LEU A 197 -3.68 9.38 -4.92
N PHE A 198 -4.22 8.21 -4.64
CA PHE A 198 -4.11 7.05 -5.54
C PHE A 198 -4.77 7.32 -6.88
N ASN A 199 -6.00 7.87 -6.88
CA ASN A 199 -6.72 8.19 -8.11
C ASN A 199 -6.02 9.31 -8.92
N ASP A 200 -5.38 10.26 -8.25
CA ASP A 200 -4.69 11.36 -8.92
C ASP A 200 -3.30 10.93 -9.48
N LYS A 201 -2.75 9.79 -9.03
CA LYS A 201 -1.42 9.28 -9.39
C LYS A 201 -1.45 7.82 -9.89
N GLU A 202 -2.53 7.44 -10.51
CA GLU A 202 -2.81 6.08 -10.99
C GLU A 202 -1.70 5.56 -11.90
N ASP A 203 -1.27 6.34 -12.90
CA ASP A 203 -0.25 5.96 -13.86
C ASP A 203 1.07 5.54 -13.19
N TYR A 204 1.50 6.29 -12.17
CA TYR A 204 2.72 5.96 -11.42
C TYR A 204 2.60 4.68 -10.61
N ILE A 205 1.39 4.34 -10.16
CA ILE A 205 1.15 3.09 -9.41
C ILE A 205 1.24 1.90 -10.35
N TYR A 206 0.63 1.97 -11.54
CA TYR A 206 0.78 0.92 -12.54
C TYR A 206 2.23 0.78 -12.99
N GLU A 207 2.91 1.90 -13.23
CA GLU A 207 4.32 1.90 -13.60
C GLU A 207 5.23 1.27 -12.52
N LEU A 208 4.93 1.51 -11.24
CA LEU A 208 5.60 0.86 -10.11
C LEU A 208 5.44 -0.65 -10.17
N ILE A 209 4.22 -1.13 -10.37
CA ILE A 209 3.90 -2.56 -10.41
C ILE A 209 4.58 -3.23 -11.61
N ASP A 210 4.52 -2.61 -12.78
CA ASP A 210 5.13 -3.15 -13.98
C ASP A 210 6.66 -3.22 -13.85
N THR A 211 7.27 -2.18 -13.27
CA THR A 211 8.72 -2.15 -13.06
C THR A 211 9.18 -3.18 -12.04
N LEU A 212 8.52 -3.27 -10.89
CA LEU A 212 8.83 -4.29 -9.88
C LEU A 212 8.53 -5.70 -10.39
N GLY A 213 7.43 -5.87 -11.12
CA GLY A 213 7.06 -7.14 -11.73
C GLY A 213 8.06 -7.61 -12.78
N PHE A 214 8.65 -6.68 -13.56
CA PHE A 214 9.70 -6.98 -14.51
C PHE A 214 10.98 -7.46 -13.81
N ILE A 215 11.39 -6.78 -12.74
CA ILE A 215 12.56 -7.17 -11.94
C ILE A 215 12.32 -8.57 -11.31
N GLU A 216 11.15 -8.82 -10.73
CA GLU A 216 10.78 -10.11 -10.14
C GLU A 216 10.77 -11.23 -11.17
N ALA A 217 10.22 -10.98 -12.37
CA ALA A 217 10.22 -11.93 -13.48
C ALA A 217 11.64 -12.29 -13.92
N SER A 218 12.52 -11.29 -14.04
CA SER A 218 13.93 -11.48 -14.41
C SER A 218 14.68 -12.32 -13.38
N ILE A 219 14.45 -12.08 -12.10
CA ILE A 219 15.01 -12.87 -10.99
C ILE A 219 14.48 -14.31 -11.03
N SER A 220 13.21 -14.50 -11.34
CA SER A 220 12.59 -15.81 -11.46
C SER A 220 13.21 -16.62 -12.59
N VAL A 221 13.42 -15.99 -13.76
CA VAL A 221 14.10 -16.61 -14.91
C VAL A 221 15.55 -16.97 -14.56
N ALA A 222 16.31 -16.05 -13.94
CA ALA A 222 17.68 -16.31 -13.51
C ALA A 222 17.76 -17.49 -12.52
N SER A 223 16.86 -17.52 -11.54
CA SER A 223 16.81 -18.60 -10.55
C SER A 223 16.47 -19.96 -11.20
N PHE A 224 15.56 -19.94 -12.19
CA PHE A 224 15.19 -21.14 -12.94
C PHE A 224 16.35 -21.67 -13.79
N ARG A 225 17.09 -20.76 -14.47
CA ARG A 225 18.30 -21.12 -15.23
C ARG A 225 19.36 -21.78 -14.37
N CYS A 226 19.63 -21.23 -13.18
CA CYS A 226 20.55 -21.85 -12.23
C CYS A 226 20.13 -23.28 -11.83
N MET A 227 18.82 -23.57 -11.76
CA MET A 227 18.31 -24.88 -11.38
C MET A 227 18.42 -25.89 -12.51
N LEU A 228 18.34 -25.48 -13.78
CA LEU A 228 18.37 -26.38 -14.94
C LEU A 228 19.76 -26.91 -15.29
N GLY A 229 20.83 -26.26 -14.86
CA GLY A 229 22.21 -26.60 -15.19
C GLY A 229 22.60 -26.35 -16.65
N SER A 230 21.71 -26.57 -17.61
CA SER A 230 21.88 -26.25 -19.03
C SER A 230 20.58 -25.73 -19.63
N TRP A 231 20.65 -24.66 -20.38
CA TRP A 231 19.50 -24.00 -21.05
C TRP A 231 19.94 -23.36 -22.36
N CYS A 232 19.02 -23.14 -23.27
CA CYS A 232 19.27 -22.42 -24.53
C CYS A 232 18.26 -21.27 -24.70
N VAL A 233 18.67 -20.25 -25.42
CA VAL A 233 17.76 -19.20 -25.91
C VAL A 233 17.27 -19.63 -27.29
N PRO A 234 15.95 -19.72 -27.54
CA PRO A 234 15.45 -19.98 -28.88
C PRO A 234 15.83 -18.81 -29.81
N GLU A 235 16.26 -19.15 -31.04
CA GLU A 235 16.58 -18.19 -32.09
C GLU A 235 15.33 -17.48 -32.65
#